data_237848de3d5b7b94c849f251892770dd
#
_entry.id   237848de3d5b7b94c849f251892770dd
#
_cell.length_a   1.000
_cell.length_b   1.000
_cell.length_c   1.000
_cell.angle_alpha   90.00
_cell.angle_beta   90.00
_cell.angle_gamma   90.00
#
_symmetry.space_group_name_H-M   'P 1'
#
loop_
_entity.id
_entity.type
_entity.pdbx_description
1 polymer ?
#
loop_
_entity_poly.entity_id
_entity_poly.type
_entity_poly.pdbx_seq_one_letter_code
_entity_poly.pdbx_strand_id
1 'polypeptide(L)'
;MAKDNNTEVKELLNAGVHFGHLTRKWNPNMAPYIYMERNGIHIINLYKTAAKIQEAGEALKKIAASGRKILFVATKKQAKDIVAEKAKSVNMPYITERWPGGMLTNFVTIRKAVKKMATIDRMKQDGTFMTLSKKERLQVDRLRAKLEKNLGSIGEMSRLPAALFVVDTTREHIAVAEAIKLNIPIFAMVDTNCDPRVIDYIIPSNDDASKSIDKIMTAVADAVKEGLSERKAGKESAEKAKAEKQAPVETKETEEAAPVKEAAVVTEETAAPKEAAVVSEEAAAPKKAAPAKKAVKKEVKQEEATKEEE
;
A
#
# COMPACT_ATOMS: atom_id res chain seq x y z
N MET A 1 -29.69 -15.84 8.31
CA MET A 1 -28.53 -16.32 7.53
C MET A 1 -28.90 -16.89 6.15
N ALA A 2 -29.82 -17.82 5.97
CA ALA A 2 -30.09 -18.40 4.64
C ALA A 2 -30.87 -17.49 3.66
N LYS A 3 -31.68 -16.54 4.15
CA LYS A 3 -32.42 -15.57 3.30
C LYS A 3 -31.49 -14.48 2.74
N ASP A 4 -30.49 -14.06 3.50
CA ASP A 4 -29.54 -13.00 3.13
C ASP A 4 -28.61 -13.47 2.01
N ASN A 5 -28.09 -14.69 2.09
CA ASN A 5 -27.21 -15.26 1.05
C ASN A 5 -27.89 -15.35 -0.34
N ASN A 6 -29.21 -15.62 -0.38
CA ASN A 6 -29.93 -15.74 -1.65
C ASN A 6 -30.17 -14.37 -2.32
N THR A 7 -30.30 -13.32 -1.51
CA THR A 7 -30.42 -11.94 -2.00
C THR A 7 -29.09 -11.44 -2.55
N GLU A 8 -27.98 -11.66 -1.84
CA GLU A 8 -26.64 -11.32 -2.27
C GLU A 8 -26.27 -12.02 -3.59
N VAL A 9 -26.57 -13.32 -3.71
CA VAL A 9 -26.32 -14.09 -4.95
C VAL A 9 -27.13 -13.54 -6.13
N LYS A 10 -28.39 -13.11 -5.91
CA LYS A 10 -29.19 -12.47 -6.96
C LYS A 10 -28.59 -11.13 -7.41
N GLU A 11 -28.11 -10.33 -6.48
CA GLU A 11 -27.45 -9.06 -6.81
C GLU A 11 -26.14 -9.28 -7.58
N LEU A 12 -25.33 -10.27 -7.19
CA LEU A 12 -24.13 -10.66 -7.92
C LEU A 12 -24.46 -11.17 -9.34
N LEU A 13 -25.54 -11.92 -9.48
CA LEU A 13 -26.04 -12.38 -10.79
C LEU A 13 -26.42 -11.20 -11.70
N ASN A 14 -27.18 -10.25 -11.17
CA ASN A 14 -27.62 -9.06 -11.90
C ASN A 14 -26.44 -8.15 -12.29
N ALA A 15 -25.40 -8.11 -11.48
CA ALA A 15 -24.16 -7.40 -11.79
C ALA A 15 -23.30 -8.11 -12.84
N GLY A 16 -23.60 -9.36 -13.21
CA GLY A 16 -22.85 -10.13 -14.19
C GLY A 16 -21.54 -10.68 -13.68
N VAL A 17 -21.41 -10.89 -12.36
CA VAL A 17 -20.21 -11.43 -11.69
C VAL A 17 -19.91 -12.87 -12.13
N HIS A 18 -20.93 -13.61 -12.53
CA HIS A 18 -20.85 -15.02 -12.91
C HIS A 18 -20.20 -15.30 -14.28
N PHE A 19 -20.03 -14.30 -15.12
CA PHE A 19 -19.40 -14.48 -16.42
C PHE A 19 -17.88 -14.57 -16.25
N GLY A 20 -17.27 -15.65 -16.73
CA GLY A 20 -15.83 -15.78 -16.86
C GLY A 20 -15.38 -15.59 -18.30
N HIS A 21 -14.16 -15.99 -18.57
CA HIS A 21 -13.55 -15.93 -19.90
C HIS A 21 -13.89 -17.16 -20.76
N LEU A 22 -13.51 -17.08 -22.02
CA LEU A 22 -13.65 -18.17 -23.00
C LEU A 22 -12.89 -19.43 -22.52
N THR A 23 -13.48 -20.60 -22.77
CA THR A 23 -12.91 -21.92 -22.41
C THR A 23 -11.49 -22.14 -22.93
N ARG A 24 -11.09 -21.51 -24.04
CA ARG A 24 -9.74 -21.60 -24.58
C ARG A 24 -8.67 -20.87 -23.77
N LYS A 25 -9.08 -19.91 -22.90
CA LYS A 25 -8.17 -19.05 -22.14
C LYS A 25 -8.18 -19.34 -20.64
N TRP A 26 -8.90 -20.35 -20.20
CA TRP A 26 -9.05 -20.62 -18.79
C TRP A 26 -7.80 -21.24 -18.16
N ASN A 27 -7.67 -21.08 -16.87
CA ASN A 27 -6.63 -21.72 -16.08
C ASN A 27 -7.22 -22.97 -15.39
N PRO A 28 -6.64 -24.18 -15.54
CA PRO A 28 -7.12 -25.40 -14.89
C PRO A 28 -7.24 -25.30 -13.37
N ASN A 29 -6.40 -24.48 -12.71
CA ASN A 29 -6.45 -24.28 -11.27
C ASN A 29 -7.71 -23.53 -10.80
N MET A 30 -8.46 -22.92 -11.73
CA MET A 30 -9.76 -22.28 -11.45
C MET A 30 -10.93 -23.26 -11.50
N ALA A 31 -10.72 -24.53 -11.88
CA ALA A 31 -11.78 -25.56 -11.93
C ALA A 31 -12.66 -25.62 -10.67
N PRO A 32 -12.15 -25.50 -9.43
CA PRO A 32 -12.97 -25.53 -8.22
C PRO A 32 -13.99 -24.40 -8.13
N TYR A 33 -13.77 -23.28 -8.83
CA TYR A 33 -14.61 -22.06 -8.78
C TYR A 33 -15.58 -21.96 -9.97
N ILE A 34 -15.43 -22.82 -10.97
CA ILE A 34 -16.30 -22.87 -12.14
C ILE A 34 -17.51 -23.73 -11.81
N TYR A 35 -18.70 -23.25 -12.16
CA TYR A 35 -19.96 -23.98 -12.00
C TYR A 35 -20.30 -24.83 -13.22
N MET A 36 -20.22 -24.24 -14.42
CA MET A 36 -20.50 -24.92 -15.69
C MET A 36 -19.91 -24.14 -16.88
N GLU A 37 -19.96 -24.75 -18.03
CA GLU A 37 -19.69 -24.09 -19.31
C GLU A 37 -21.00 -23.84 -20.07
N ARG A 38 -21.12 -22.65 -20.66
CA ARG A 38 -22.25 -22.30 -21.52
C ARG A 38 -21.78 -21.41 -22.67
N ASN A 39 -22.12 -21.79 -23.89
CA ASN A 39 -21.74 -21.06 -25.11
C ASN A 39 -20.23 -20.79 -25.24
N GLY A 40 -19.38 -21.73 -24.82
CA GLY A 40 -17.92 -21.58 -24.86
C GLY A 40 -17.35 -20.58 -23.85
N ILE A 41 -18.13 -20.21 -22.81
CA ILE A 41 -17.73 -19.32 -21.72
C ILE A 41 -17.93 -20.08 -20.42
N HIS A 42 -16.95 -19.96 -19.49
CA HIS A 42 -17.08 -20.50 -18.14
C HIS A 42 -17.98 -19.63 -17.27
N ILE A 43 -18.84 -20.27 -16.50
CA ILE A 43 -19.73 -19.64 -15.52
C ILE A 43 -19.14 -19.86 -14.12
N ILE A 44 -18.90 -18.78 -13.39
CA ILE A 44 -18.34 -18.81 -12.04
C ILE A 44 -19.46 -19.15 -11.04
N ASN A 45 -19.10 -19.92 -10.01
CA ASN A 45 -20.03 -20.29 -8.93
C ASN A 45 -20.22 -19.14 -7.94
N LEU A 46 -21.36 -18.45 -8.01
CA LEU A 46 -21.68 -17.28 -7.20
C LEU A 46 -21.80 -17.58 -5.69
N TYR A 47 -22.18 -18.80 -5.32
CA TYR A 47 -22.20 -19.18 -3.89
C TYR A 47 -20.79 -19.18 -3.29
N LYS A 48 -19.80 -19.67 -4.06
CA LYS A 48 -18.40 -19.60 -3.65
C LYS A 48 -17.88 -18.17 -3.65
N THR A 49 -18.31 -17.37 -4.63
CA THR A 49 -17.96 -15.94 -4.68
C THR A 49 -18.46 -15.20 -3.44
N ALA A 50 -19.73 -15.38 -3.06
CA ALA A 50 -20.31 -14.74 -1.86
C ALA A 50 -19.55 -15.15 -0.58
N ALA A 51 -19.29 -16.45 -0.38
CA ALA A 51 -18.52 -16.93 0.76
C ALA A 51 -17.09 -16.34 0.80
N LYS A 52 -16.43 -16.24 -0.36
CA LYS A 52 -15.07 -15.68 -0.45
C LYS A 52 -15.04 -14.15 -0.31
N ILE A 53 -16.07 -13.44 -0.69
CA ILE A 53 -16.21 -12.00 -0.39
C ILE A 53 -16.31 -11.78 1.12
N GLN A 54 -17.09 -12.58 1.83
CA GLN A 54 -17.21 -12.48 3.30
C GLN A 54 -15.88 -12.78 3.98
N GLU A 55 -15.21 -13.88 3.62
CA GLU A 55 -13.88 -14.25 4.16
C GLU A 55 -12.84 -13.13 3.95
N ALA A 56 -12.76 -12.60 2.72
CA ALA A 56 -11.86 -11.50 2.39
C ALA A 56 -12.24 -10.21 3.12
N GLY A 57 -13.54 -9.91 3.23
CA GLY A 57 -14.06 -8.75 3.94
C GLY A 57 -13.69 -8.76 5.42
N GLU A 58 -13.86 -9.88 6.12
CA GLU A 58 -13.46 -10.02 7.53
C GLU A 58 -11.96 -9.83 7.74
N ALA A 59 -11.13 -10.37 6.84
CA ALA A 59 -9.68 -10.19 6.91
C ALA A 59 -9.27 -8.74 6.67
N LEU A 60 -9.85 -8.07 5.66
CA LEU A 60 -9.61 -6.66 5.37
C LEU A 60 -10.10 -5.75 6.49
N LYS A 61 -11.25 -6.04 7.10
CA LYS A 61 -11.79 -5.35 8.28
C LYS A 61 -10.81 -5.39 9.44
N LYS A 62 -10.24 -6.56 9.78
CA LYS A 62 -9.21 -6.71 10.82
C LYS A 62 -7.96 -5.89 10.53
N ILE A 63 -7.50 -5.87 9.27
CA ILE A 63 -6.35 -5.07 8.85
C ILE A 63 -6.65 -3.57 9.00
N ALA A 64 -7.82 -3.11 8.57
CA ALA A 64 -8.25 -1.72 8.70
C ALA A 64 -8.41 -1.29 10.15
N ALA A 65 -8.99 -2.13 11.01
CA ALA A 65 -9.11 -1.90 12.45
C ALA A 65 -7.74 -1.73 13.13
N SER A 66 -6.71 -2.46 12.68
CA SER A 66 -5.34 -2.25 13.17
C SER A 66 -4.71 -0.92 12.72
N GLY A 67 -5.38 -0.19 11.82
CA GLY A 67 -4.93 1.11 11.28
C GLY A 67 -3.84 1.04 10.24
N ARG A 68 -3.55 -0.14 9.72
CA ARG A 68 -2.62 -0.33 8.62
C ARG A 68 -3.30 -0.02 7.29
N LYS A 69 -2.52 0.42 6.30
CA LYS A 69 -3.05 0.76 4.98
C LYS A 69 -3.13 -0.47 4.08
N ILE A 70 -4.18 -0.52 3.27
CA ILE A 70 -4.40 -1.50 2.21
C ILE A 70 -4.15 -0.78 0.89
N LEU A 71 -3.33 -1.35 0.00
CA LEU A 71 -3.04 -0.77 -1.31
C LEU A 71 -3.92 -1.43 -2.37
N PHE A 72 -4.73 -0.62 -3.05
CA PHE A 72 -5.58 -1.08 -4.16
C PHE A 72 -4.85 -0.92 -5.49
N VAL A 73 -4.92 -1.94 -6.35
CA VAL A 73 -4.23 -1.96 -7.65
C VAL A 73 -5.18 -2.41 -8.74
N ALA A 74 -5.36 -1.56 -9.75
CA ALA A 74 -6.21 -1.85 -10.89
C ALA A 74 -5.81 -1.02 -12.11
N THR A 75 -5.04 -1.58 -13.03
CA THR A 75 -4.67 -0.87 -14.28
C THR A 75 -5.62 -1.13 -15.43
N LYS A 76 -6.60 -2.04 -15.27
CA LYS A 76 -7.62 -2.36 -16.26
C LYS A 76 -8.55 -1.15 -16.49
N LYS A 77 -8.82 -0.80 -17.74
CA LYS A 77 -9.60 0.41 -18.08
C LYS A 77 -10.98 0.43 -17.41
N GLN A 78 -11.63 -0.72 -17.32
CA GLN A 78 -12.97 -0.87 -16.72
C GLN A 78 -12.96 -0.69 -15.20
N ALA A 79 -11.83 -0.96 -14.55
CA ALA A 79 -11.68 -0.94 -13.09
C ALA A 79 -11.10 0.37 -12.53
N LYS A 80 -10.33 1.12 -13.33
CA LYS A 80 -9.58 2.30 -12.88
C LYS A 80 -10.39 3.29 -12.07
N ASP A 81 -11.47 3.77 -12.66
CA ASP A 81 -12.25 4.87 -12.07
C ASP A 81 -13.02 4.38 -10.84
N ILE A 82 -13.58 3.18 -10.92
CA ILE A 82 -14.31 2.53 -9.81
C ILE A 82 -13.39 2.33 -8.61
N VAL A 83 -12.22 1.73 -8.83
CA VAL A 83 -11.27 1.46 -7.75
C VAL A 83 -10.74 2.77 -7.16
N ALA A 84 -10.46 3.79 -7.98
CA ALA A 84 -10.03 5.10 -7.50
C ALA A 84 -11.09 5.75 -6.61
N GLU A 85 -12.35 5.73 -7.00
CA GLU A 85 -13.45 6.30 -6.25
C GLU A 85 -13.66 5.58 -4.90
N LYS A 86 -13.75 4.24 -4.93
CA LYS A 86 -13.95 3.44 -3.72
C LYS A 86 -12.76 3.55 -2.75
N ALA A 87 -11.52 3.50 -3.26
CA ALA A 87 -10.33 3.65 -2.42
C ALA A 87 -10.25 5.05 -1.78
N LYS A 88 -10.59 6.11 -2.52
CA LYS A 88 -10.70 7.47 -1.97
C LYS A 88 -11.74 7.56 -0.86
N SER A 89 -12.91 6.93 -1.02
CA SER A 89 -13.98 6.96 -0.01
C SER A 89 -13.56 6.39 1.35
N VAL A 90 -12.58 5.46 1.36
CA VAL A 90 -12.02 4.85 2.57
C VAL A 90 -10.64 5.39 2.95
N ASN A 91 -10.17 6.43 2.26
CA ASN A 91 -8.84 7.03 2.47
C ASN A 91 -7.70 6.00 2.45
N MET A 92 -7.74 5.10 1.46
CA MET A 92 -6.70 4.11 1.23
C MET A 92 -5.91 4.44 -0.04
N PRO A 93 -4.60 4.12 -0.09
CA PRO A 93 -3.78 4.32 -1.27
C PRO A 93 -4.22 3.40 -2.41
N TYR A 94 -4.06 3.86 -3.65
CA TYR A 94 -4.42 3.09 -4.84
C TYR A 94 -3.48 3.39 -6.01
N ILE A 95 -3.37 2.46 -6.95
CA ILE A 95 -2.62 2.61 -8.21
C ILE A 95 -3.53 2.16 -9.35
N THR A 96 -3.81 3.09 -10.28
CA THR A 96 -4.74 2.85 -11.39
C THR A 96 -4.14 3.06 -12.76
N GLU A 97 -2.99 3.74 -12.88
CA GLU A 97 -2.41 4.04 -14.17
C GLU A 97 -1.38 2.99 -14.62
N ARG A 98 -0.32 2.87 -13.89
CA ARG A 98 0.75 1.91 -14.15
C ARG A 98 1.45 1.52 -12.87
N TRP A 99 1.65 0.24 -12.66
CA TRP A 99 2.50 -0.25 -11.59
C TRP A 99 3.97 0.06 -11.91
N PRO A 100 4.67 0.89 -11.13
CA PRO A 100 6.10 1.08 -11.30
C PRO A 100 6.83 -0.14 -10.70
N GLY A 101 7.69 -0.79 -11.49
CA GLY A 101 8.50 -1.91 -10.97
C GLY A 101 9.34 -1.46 -9.78
N GLY A 102 9.38 -2.29 -8.73
CA GLY A 102 10.02 -1.94 -7.46
C GLY A 102 9.16 -1.11 -6.52
N MET A 103 7.85 -1.01 -6.76
CA MET A 103 6.94 -0.24 -5.93
C MET A 103 6.96 -0.68 -4.47
N LEU A 104 6.98 -1.96 -4.20
CA LEU A 104 7.07 -2.54 -2.87
C LEU A 104 8.51 -2.90 -2.51
N THR A 105 9.21 -3.58 -3.40
CA THR A 105 10.57 -4.09 -3.15
C THR A 105 11.62 -2.98 -3.07
N ASN A 106 11.46 -1.87 -3.79
CA ASN A 106 12.33 -0.70 -3.74
C ASN A 106 11.58 0.57 -3.31
N PHE A 107 10.81 0.45 -2.26
CA PHE A 107 9.96 1.52 -1.73
C PHE A 107 10.71 2.81 -1.40
N VAL A 108 11.98 2.70 -0.98
CA VAL A 108 12.83 3.87 -0.70
C VAL A 108 12.98 4.78 -1.92
N THR A 109 13.18 4.19 -3.11
CA THR A 109 13.31 4.96 -4.37
C THR A 109 11.97 5.58 -4.77
N ILE A 110 10.87 4.87 -4.59
CA ILE A 110 9.52 5.40 -4.83
C ILE A 110 9.25 6.60 -3.90
N ARG A 111 9.60 6.50 -2.62
CA ARG A 111 9.48 7.64 -1.68
C ARG A 111 10.34 8.84 -2.09
N LYS A 112 11.53 8.63 -2.67
CA LYS A 112 12.32 9.73 -3.23
C LYS A 112 11.59 10.42 -4.39
N ALA A 113 10.90 9.66 -5.25
CA ALA A 113 10.10 10.22 -6.34
C ALA A 113 8.88 11.01 -5.82
N VAL A 114 8.19 10.52 -4.80
CA VAL A 114 7.10 11.24 -4.12
C VAL A 114 7.62 12.53 -3.44
N LYS A 115 8.76 12.47 -2.74
CA LYS A 115 9.39 13.68 -2.16
C LYS A 115 9.76 14.69 -3.23
N LYS A 116 10.25 14.24 -4.41
CA LYS A 116 10.55 15.12 -5.54
C LYS A 116 9.31 15.86 -6.03
N MET A 117 8.14 15.20 -6.06
CA MET A 117 6.87 15.86 -6.40
C MET A 117 6.54 16.97 -5.39
N ALA A 118 6.62 16.68 -4.08
CA ALA A 118 6.40 17.67 -3.03
C ALA A 118 7.41 18.83 -3.08
N THR A 119 8.67 18.57 -3.45
CA THR A 119 9.69 19.62 -3.65
C THR A 119 9.31 20.53 -4.82
N ILE A 120 8.83 19.97 -5.93
CA ILE A 120 8.37 20.78 -7.08
C ILE A 120 7.17 21.67 -6.66
N ASP A 121 6.23 21.13 -5.89
CA ASP A 121 5.08 21.91 -5.41
C ASP A 121 5.53 23.05 -4.48
N ARG A 122 6.51 22.82 -3.61
CA ARG A 122 7.12 23.85 -2.77
C ARG A 122 7.83 24.92 -3.60
N MET A 123 8.63 24.52 -4.61
CA MET A 123 9.28 25.49 -5.51
C MET A 123 8.29 26.40 -6.24
N LYS A 124 7.08 25.90 -6.53
CA LYS A 124 6.01 26.71 -7.12
C LYS A 124 5.44 27.72 -6.13
N GLN A 125 5.32 27.34 -4.85
CA GLN A 125 4.83 28.22 -3.77
C GLN A 125 5.86 29.30 -3.40
N ASP A 126 7.13 28.92 -3.32
CA ASP A 126 8.25 29.81 -2.95
C ASP A 126 8.65 30.79 -4.08
N GLY A 127 8.01 30.71 -5.24
CA GLY A 127 8.36 31.57 -6.40
C GLY A 127 9.66 31.21 -7.10
N THR A 128 10.48 30.29 -6.59
CA THR A 128 11.73 29.81 -7.22
C THR A 128 11.48 29.22 -8.60
N PHE A 129 10.27 28.71 -8.85
CA PHE A 129 9.87 28.23 -10.17
C PHE A 129 9.91 29.31 -11.24
N MET A 130 9.69 30.60 -10.89
CA MET A 130 9.72 31.71 -11.84
C MET A 130 11.12 32.11 -12.27
N THR A 131 12.17 31.77 -11.51
CA THR A 131 13.58 32.06 -11.86
C THR A 131 14.11 31.11 -12.95
N LEU A 132 13.43 29.96 -13.17
CA LEU A 132 13.82 29.00 -14.21
C LEU A 132 13.49 29.51 -15.62
N SER A 133 14.26 29.05 -16.59
CA SER A 133 13.98 29.32 -18.02
C SER A 133 12.63 28.68 -18.46
N LYS A 134 12.02 29.18 -19.53
CA LYS A 134 10.75 28.63 -20.06
C LYS A 134 10.84 27.12 -20.35
N LYS A 135 11.98 26.65 -20.86
CA LYS A 135 12.21 25.22 -21.17
C LYS A 135 12.24 24.39 -19.92
N GLU A 136 12.93 24.83 -18.90
CA GLU A 136 13.03 24.12 -17.61
C GLU A 136 11.69 24.07 -16.88
N ARG A 137 10.95 25.20 -16.84
CA ARG A 137 9.59 25.22 -16.28
C ARG A 137 8.70 24.16 -16.92
N LEU A 138 8.69 24.08 -18.24
CA LEU A 138 7.89 23.10 -18.96
C LEU A 138 8.33 21.66 -18.66
N GLN A 139 9.64 21.40 -18.53
CA GLN A 139 10.13 20.06 -18.15
C GLN A 139 9.74 19.68 -16.73
N VAL A 140 9.84 20.60 -15.78
CA VAL A 140 9.44 20.39 -14.38
C VAL A 140 7.94 20.16 -14.28
N ASP A 141 7.11 20.92 -15.00
CA ASP A 141 5.66 20.73 -15.04
C ASP A 141 5.26 19.37 -15.63
N ARG A 142 5.88 18.96 -16.73
CA ARG A 142 5.64 17.64 -17.31
C ARG A 142 6.07 16.51 -16.38
N LEU A 143 7.20 16.68 -15.70
CA LEU A 143 7.67 15.72 -14.70
C LEU A 143 6.70 15.63 -13.52
N ARG A 144 6.25 16.76 -12.99
CA ARG A 144 5.26 16.80 -11.90
C ARG A 144 3.97 16.09 -12.30
N ALA A 145 3.39 16.45 -13.45
CA ALA A 145 2.17 15.83 -13.96
C ALA A 145 2.30 14.30 -14.12
N LYS A 146 3.46 13.84 -14.62
CA LYS A 146 3.76 12.40 -14.73
C LYS A 146 3.85 11.70 -13.37
N LEU A 147 4.51 12.34 -12.40
CA LEU A 147 4.62 11.79 -11.03
C LEU A 147 3.27 11.79 -10.33
N GLU A 148 2.48 12.85 -10.44
CA GLU A 148 1.16 12.96 -9.86
C GLU A 148 0.20 11.90 -10.41
N LYS A 149 0.19 11.71 -11.73
CA LYS A 149 -0.63 10.70 -12.38
C LYS A 149 -0.32 9.28 -11.89
N ASN A 150 0.95 8.94 -11.69
CA ASN A 150 1.37 7.57 -11.33
C ASN A 150 1.47 7.33 -9.83
N LEU A 151 1.82 8.35 -9.04
CA LEU A 151 2.19 8.21 -7.63
C LEU A 151 1.40 9.15 -6.71
N GLY A 152 0.52 10.00 -7.24
CA GLY A 152 -0.22 10.98 -6.45
C GLY A 152 -1.05 10.32 -5.33
N SER A 153 -1.71 9.22 -5.64
CA SER A 153 -2.56 8.48 -4.70
C SER A 153 -1.82 7.78 -3.55
N ILE A 154 -0.50 7.61 -3.68
CA ILE A 154 0.35 6.98 -2.66
C ILE A 154 1.21 8.00 -1.90
N GLY A 155 1.02 9.29 -2.16
CA GLY A 155 1.81 10.38 -1.57
C GLY A 155 1.87 10.33 -0.04
N GLU A 156 0.77 9.98 0.60
CA GLU A 156 0.65 9.87 2.06
C GLU A 156 1.18 8.56 2.65
N MET A 157 1.54 7.60 1.80
CA MET A 157 2.00 6.31 2.26
C MET A 157 3.45 6.37 2.77
N SER A 158 3.62 6.36 4.09
CA SER A 158 4.94 6.44 4.73
C SER A 158 5.62 5.08 4.93
N ARG A 159 4.83 4.00 4.98
CA ARG A 159 5.28 2.61 5.21
C ARG A 159 4.70 1.70 4.14
N LEU A 160 5.25 0.50 4.02
CA LEU A 160 4.70 -0.56 3.18
C LEU A 160 3.24 -0.88 3.59
N PRO A 161 2.37 -1.20 2.62
CA PRO A 161 1.00 -1.60 2.92
C PRO A 161 0.97 -2.93 3.67
N ALA A 162 -0.06 -3.14 4.48
CA ALA A 162 -0.25 -4.40 5.20
C ALA A 162 -0.96 -5.46 4.37
N ALA A 163 -1.62 -5.05 3.29
CA ALA A 163 -2.27 -5.93 2.33
C ALA A 163 -2.31 -5.27 0.96
N LEU A 164 -2.36 -6.11 -0.07
CA LEU A 164 -2.54 -5.71 -1.44
C LEU A 164 -3.90 -6.21 -1.92
N PHE A 165 -4.71 -5.33 -2.51
CA PHE A 165 -5.94 -5.72 -3.20
C PHE A 165 -5.78 -5.49 -4.69
N VAL A 166 -5.91 -6.56 -5.48
CA VAL A 166 -5.62 -6.56 -6.93
C VAL A 166 -6.87 -6.88 -7.72
N VAL A 167 -7.10 -6.15 -8.80
CA VAL A 167 -8.10 -6.49 -9.82
C VAL A 167 -7.38 -6.96 -11.06
N ASP A 168 -7.61 -8.20 -11.44
CA ASP A 168 -6.96 -8.90 -12.57
C ASP A 168 -5.46 -9.20 -12.30
N THR A 169 -5.19 -10.38 -11.80
CA THR A 169 -3.82 -10.82 -11.48
C THR A 169 -2.94 -11.10 -12.69
N THR A 170 -3.52 -11.35 -13.87
CA THR A 170 -2.75 -11.54 -15.11
C THR A 170 -2.10 -10.23 -15.55
N ARG A 171 -2.78 -9.10 -15.40
CA ARG A 171 -2.22 -7.78 -15.71
C ARG A 171 -1.24 -7.31 -14.64
N GLU A 172 -1.57 -7.53 -13.39
CA GLU A 172 -0.80 -7.02 -12.25
C GLU A 172 0.21 -8.05 -11.71
N HIS A 173 0.70 -8.96 -12.58
CA HIS A 173 1.64 -10.03 -12.20
C HIS A 173 2.91 -9.50 -11.49
N ILE A 174 3.38 -8.30 -11.84
CA ILE A 174 4.54 -7.68 -11.20
C ILE A 174 4.20 -7.30 -9.76
N ALA A 175 3.02 -6.71 -9.52
CA ALA A 175 2.57 -6.35 -8.18
C ALA A 175 2.42 -7.57 -7.29
N VAL A 176 1.82 -8.65 -7.82
CA VAL A 176 1.68 -9.94 -7.14
C VAL A 176 3.04 -10.53 -6.80
N ALA A 177 3.98 -10.58 -7.74
CA ALA A 177 5.32 -11.11 -7.53
C ALA A 177 6.11 -10.32 -6.46
N GLU A 178 5.96 -8.98 -6.42
CA GLU A 178 6.58 -8.15 -5.40
C GLU A 178 5.96 -8.38 -4.02
N ALA A 179 4.63 -8.54 -3.93
CA ALA A 179 3.93 -8.79 -2.68
C ALA A 179 4.33 -10.16 -2.08
N ILE A 180 4.40 -11.21 -2.90
CA ILE A 180 4.88 -12.54 -2.49
C ILE A 180 6.30 -12.45 -1.91
N LYS A 181 7.18 -11.70 -2.58
CA LYS A 181 8.59 -11.53 -2.17
C LYS A 181 8.72 -10.88 -0.78
N LEU A 182 7.74 -10.07 -0.39
CA LEU A 182 7.71 -9.35 0.90
C LEU A 182 6.74 -9.97 1.90
N ASN A 183 6.14 -11.12 1.60
CA ASN A 183 5.14 -11.80 2.42
C ASN A 183 3.97 -10.85 2.80
N ILE A 184 3.51 -10.04 1.84
CA ILE A 184 2.35 -9.18 2.02
C ILE A 184 1.12 -9.95 1.55
N PRO A 185 0.08 -10.14 2.37
CA PRO A 185 -1.13 -10.86 2.00
C PRO A 185 -1.83 -10.22 0.80
N ILE A 186 -2.21 -11.06 -0.15
CA ILE A 186 -2.79 -10.68 -1.43
C ILE A 186 -4.26 -11.04 -1.46
N PHE A 187 -5.09 -10.05 -1.65
CA PHE A 187 -6.52 -10.15 -1.94
C PHE A 187 -6.71 -9.86 -3.42
N ALA A 188 -7.42 -10.71 -4.14
CA ALA A 188 -7.61 -10.45 -5.56
C ALA A 188 -8.99 -10.84 -6.09
N MET A 189 -9.50 -10.02 -6.99
CA MET A 189 -10.55 -10.39 -7.94
C MET A 189 -9.90 -11.25 -9.02
N VAL A 190 -10.37 -12.49 -9.15
CA VAL A 190 -9.75 -13.52 -9.98
C VAL A 190 -10.80 -14.06 -10.95
N ASP A 191 -10.58 -13.85 -12.24
CA ASP A 191 -11.39 -14.47 -13.29
C ASP A 191 -10.84 -15.84 -13.68
N THR A 192 -11.53 -16.55 -14.53
CA THR A 192 -11.24 -17.93 -14.95
C THR A 192 -9.92 -18.11 -15.71
N ASN A 193 -9.30 -17.03 -16.20
CA ASN A 193 -8.00 -17.03 -16.90
C ASN A 193 -6.79 -16.85 -15.95
N CYS A 194 -7.02 -16.56 -14.69
CA CYS A 194 -5.99 -16.25 -13.70
C CYS A 194 -5.51 -17.50 -12.94
N ASP A 195 -4.32 -17.46 -12.34
CA ASP A 195 -3.84 -18.49 -11.42
C ASP A 195 -4.18 -18.15 -9.96
N PRO A 196 -5.05 -18.93 -9.30
CA PRO A 196 -5.45 -18.65 -7.92
C PRO A 196 -4.39 -19.04 -6.86
N ARG A 197 -3.41 -19.91 -7.19
CA ARG A 197 -2.49 -20.52 -6.21
C ARG A 197 -1.58 -19.52 -5.48
N VAL A 198 -1.32 -18.40 -6.10
CA VAL A 198 -0.41 -17.37 -5.56
C VAL A 198 -1.12 -16.29 -4.75
N ILE A 199 -2.43 -16.48 -4.48
CA ILE A 199 -3.29 -15.49 -3.84
C ILE A 199 -3.82 -16.07 -2.54
N ASP A 200 -3.72 -15.29 -1.45
CA ASP A 200 -4.18 -15.72 -0.13
C ASP A 200 -5.71 -15.67 -0.02
N TYR A 201 -6.31 -14.60 -0.52
CA TYR A 201 -7.76 -14.38 -0.49
C TYR A 201 -8.32 -14.16 -1.89
N ILE A 202 -8.89 -15.23 -2.42
CA ILE A 202 -9.40 -15.26 -3.79
C ILE A 202 -10.87 -14.85 -3.78
N ILE A 203 -11.25 -13.90 -4.65
CA ILE A 203 -12.64 -13.55 -4.95
C ILE A 203 -12.91 -13.93 -6.41
N PRO A 204 -13.46 -15.13 -6.68
CA PRO A 204 -13.75 -15.56 -8.04
C PRO A 204 -14.84 -14.64 -8.63
N SER A 205 -14.53 -13.93 -9.71
CA SER A 205 -15.44 -12.93 -10.25
C SER A 205 -15.02 -12.43 -11.61
N ASN A 206 -15.99 -11.88 -12.33
CA ASN A 206 -15.77 -11.21 -13.58
C ASN A 206 -15.04 -9.88 -13.38
N ASP A 207 -13.89 -9.74 -14.00
CA ASP A 207 -13.05 -8.55 -13.94
C ASP A 207 -13.16 -7.64 -15.19
N ASP A 208 -14.03 -7.98 -16.17
CA ASP A 208 -14.29 -7.20 -17.37
C ASP A 208 -15.52 -6.28 -17.25
N ALA A 209 -16.52 -6.70 -16.50
CA ALA A 209 -17.75 -5.95 -16.35
C ALA A 209 -17.64 -4.88 -15.24
N SER A 210 -17.80 -3.60 -15.59
CA SER A 210 -17.75 -2.49 -14.61
C SER A 210 -18.77 -2.65 -13.47
N LYS A 211 -19.97 -3.19 -13.74
CA LYS A 211 -20.98 -3.47 -12.70
C LYS A 211 -20.51 -4.55 -11.71
N SER A 212 -19.83 -5.58 -12.21
CA SER A 212 -19.25 -6.64 -11.37
C SER A 212 -18.17 -6.07 -10.44
N ILE A 213 -17.26 -5.29 -11.02
CA ILE A 213 -16.16 -4.65 -10.29
C ILE A 213 -16.73 -3.70 -9.22
N ASP A 214 -17.70 -2.85 -9.59
CA ASP A 214 -18.31 -1.91 -8.65
C ASP A 214 -18.99 -2.63 -7.47
N LYS A 215 -19.75 -3.69 -7.74
CA LYS A 215 -20.42 -4.46 -6.68
C LYS A 215 -19.43 -5.06 -5.67
N ILE A 216 -18.37 -5.68 -6.16
CA ILE A 216 -17.36 -6.30 -5.29
C ILE A 216 -16.54 -5.23 -4.56
N MET A 217 -16.13 -4.17 -5.27
CA MET A 217 -15.41 -3.07 -4.66
C MET A 217 -16.23 -2.33 -3.61
N THR A 218 -17.56 -2.26 -3.77
CA THR A 218 -18.46 -1.71 -2.76
C THR A 218 -18.44 -2.58 -1.50
N ALA A 219 -18.61 -3.90 -1.62
CA ALA A 219 -18.55 -4.82 -0.49
C ALA A 219 -17.20 -4.75 0.26
N VAL A 220 -16.10 -4.70 -0.51
CA VAL A 220 -14.75 -4.54 0.06
C VAL A 220 -14.57 -3.18 0.76
N ALA A 221 -15.04 -2.10 0.15
CA ALA A 221 -14.94 -0.76 0.74
C ALA A 221 -15.78 -0.64 2.02
N ASP A 222 -16.94 -1.26 2.05
CA ASP A 222 -17.82 -1.25 3.23
C ASP A 222 -17.19 -2.05 4.39
N ALA A 223 -16.60 -3.22 4.13
CA ALA A 223 -15.84 -3.96 5.12
C ALA A 223 -14.66 -3.15 5.70
N VAL A 224 -13.93 -2.42 4.84
CA VAL A 224 -12.84 -1.54 5.27
C VAL A 224 -13.36 -0.36 6.09
N LYS A 225 -14.51 0.26 5.72
CA LYS A 225 -15.16 1.33 6.49
C LYS A 225 -15.56 0.85 7.89
N GLU A 226 -16.14 -0.32 8.00
CA GLU A 226 -16.46 -0.93 9.29
C GLU A 226 -15.22 -1.07 10.17
N GLY A 227 -14.13 -1.63 9.63
CA GLY A 227 -12.86 -1.74 10.38
C GLY A 227 -12.31 -0.38 10.83
N LEU A 228 -12.40 0.65 9.97
CA LEU A 228 -11.99 2.01 10.33
C LEU A 228 -12.89 2.64 11.41
N SER A 229 -14.20 2.35 11.39
CA SER A 229 -15.14 2.83 12.42
C SER A 229 -14.89 2.17 13.77
N GLU A 230 -14.64 0.87 13.81
CA GLU A 230 -14.24 0.14 15.02
C GLU A 230 -12.95 0.71 15.64
N ARG A 231 -11.98 1.04 14.79
CA ARG A 231 -10.75 1.68 15.24
C ARG A 231 -11.00 3.06 15.87
N LYS A 232 -11.89 3.88 15.28
CA LYS A 232 -12.24 5.20 15.85
C LYS A 232 -12.91 5.03 17.20
N ALA A 233 -13.92 4.16 17.30
CA ALA A 233 -14.61 3.87 18.56
C ALA A 233 -13.65 3.35 19.63
N GLY A 234 -12.73 2.44 19.26
CA GLY A 234 -11.71 1.93 20.18
C GLY A 234 -10.70 2.99 20.66
N LYS A 235 -10.38 3.98 19.83
CA LYS A 235 -9.53 5.11 20.25
C LYS A 235 -10.24 6.06 21.21
N GLU A 236 -11.48 6.41 20.90
CA GLU A 236 -12.29 7.29 21.75
C GLU A 236 -12.53 6.67 23.14
N SER A 237 -12.78 5.35 23.20
CA SER A 237 -12.90 4.66 24.47
C SER A 237 -11.58 4.60 25.27
N ALA A 238 -10.44 4.40 24.56
CA ALA A 238 -9.14 4.40 25.20
C ALA A 238 -8.71 5.80 25.70
N GLU A 239 -9.08 6.86 24.97
CA GLU A 239 -8.84 8.24 25.39
C GLU A 239 -9.70 8.63 26.61
N LYS A 240 -10.98 8.23 26.62
CA LYS A 240 -11.86 8.42 27.79
C LYS A 240 -11.34 7.70 29.02
N ALA A 241 -10.91 6.44 28.87
CA ALA A 241 -10.32 5.67 29.96
C ALA A 241 -8.99 6.25 30.48
N LYS A 242 -8.22 6.93 29.62
CA LYS A 242 -7.00 7.65 30.03
C LYS A 242 -7.34 8.95 30.76
N ALA A 243 -8.36 9.68 30.31
CA ALA A 243 -8.83 10.91 30.94
C ALA A 243 -9.39 10.64 32.35
N GLU A 244 -10.15 9.55 32.53
CA GLU A 244 -10.65 9.14 33.85
C GLU A 244 -9.55 8.71 34.82
N LYS A 245 -8.43 8.15 34.33
CA LYS A 245 -7.27 7.79 35.16
C LYS A 245 -6.37 8.98 35.52
N GLN A 246 -6.56 10.14 34.89
CA GLN A 246 -5.80 11.36 35.12
C GLN A 246 -6.59 12.44 35.86
N ALA A 247 -7.83 12.16 36.31
CA ALA A 247 -8.55 13.04 37.21
C ALA A 247 -7.84 13.07 38.58
N PRO A 248 -7.49 14.26 39.13
CA PRO A 248 -6.81 14.33 40.41
C PRO A 248 -7.77 13.84 41.50
N VAL A 249 -7.30 12.89 42.31
CA VAL A 249 -7.93 12.59 43.59
C VAL A 249 -7.70 13.80 44.48
N GLU A 250 -8.69 14.66 44.61
CA GLU A 250 -8.74 15.62 45.70
C GLU A 250 -8.86 14.88 47.02
N THR A 251 -7.75 14.72 47.69
CA THR A 251 -7.71 14.32 49.10
C THR A 251 -8.23 15.49 49.94
N LYS A 252 -9.41 15.30 50.49
CA LYS A 252 -9.86 16.08 51.65
C LYS A 252 -8.99 15.72 52.85
N GLU A 253 -8.06 16.54 53.19
CA GLU A 253 -7.47 16.58 54.52
C GLU A 253 -8.16 17.66 55.38
N THR A 254 -8.79 17.17 56.42
CA THR A 254 -9.33 17.97 57.51
C THR A 254 -8.19 18.45 58.40
N GLU A 255 -8.32 19.74 58.81
CA GLU A 255 -7.55 20.44 59.82
C GLU A 255 -7.44 19.69 61.15
N GLU A 256 -6.22 19.66 61.72
CA GLU A 256 -6.07 19.98 63.18
C GLU A 256 -4.62 20.33 63.54
N ALA A 257 -4.52 21.58 64.03
CA ALA A 257 -3.62 22.14 65.06
C ALA A 257 -2.09 22.00 64.98
N ALA A 258 -1.49 23.16 64.92
CA ALA A 258 -0.11 23.52 65.30
C ALA A 258 0.12 23.37 66.83
N PRO A 259 1.29 23.68 67.47
CA PRO A 259 2.49 24.37 66.95
C PRO A 259 3.87 23.92 67.58
N VAL A 260 4.92 24.62 67.14
CA VAL A 260 6.11 25.12 67.89
C VAL A 260 7.48 24.48 67.76
N LYS A 261 8.36 25.31 67.24
CA LYS A 261 9.76 25.68 67.56
C LYS A 261 10.92 24.86 66.91
N GLU A 262 11.62 25.64 66.19
CA GLU A 262 12.97 26.32 66.37
C GLU A 262 14.13 25.34 66.12
N ALA A 263 14.96 25.70 65.32
CA ALA A 263 16.06 26.54 65.14
C ALA A 263 17.21 25.91 64.37
N ALA A 264 17.72 26.64 63.54
CA ALA A 264 19.10 27.06 63.31
C ALA A 264 19.98 26.10 62.52
N VAL A 265 20.48 26.51 61.49
CA VAL A 265 21.54 27.41 61.07
C VAL A 265 22.65 26.68 60.34
N VAL A 266 22.90 27.17 59.17
CA VAL A 266 24.19 27.58 58.58
C VAL A 266 25.04 26.58 57.84
N THR A 267 25.29 26.95 56.66
CA THR A 267 26.45 27.23 55.81
C THR A 267 26.96 26.12 54.94
N GLU A 268 26.99 26.51 53.68
CA GLU A 268 28.17 26.88 52.85
C GLU A 268 28.93 25.63 52.37
N GLU A 269 29.43 25.53 51.26
CA GLU A 269 29.86 26.34 50.12
C GLU A 269 30.56 25.44 49.10
N THR A 270 30.47 25.83 47.87
CA THR A 270 31.50 25.81 46.84
C THR A 270 32.00 24.48 46.25
N ALA A 271 31.93 24.41 45.02
CA ALA A 271 32.82 24.69 43.89
C ALA A 271 33.09 23.50 42.97
N ALA A 272 32.80 23.74 41.71
CA ALA A 272 33.54 23.15 40.60
C ALA A 272 35.00 23.65 40.64
N PRO A 273 35.92 23.32 39.74
CA PRO A 273 35.88 22.60 38.47
C PRO A 273 37.18 21.81 38.16
N LYS A 274 37.38 21.55 36.84
CA LYS A 274 38.63 21.29 36.07
C LYS A 274 38.86 19.84 35.67
N GLU A 275 38.80 19.60 34.40
CA GLU A 275 39.74 19.85 33.28
C GLU A 275 40.94 18.89 33.22
N ALA A 276 41.20 18.55 31.98
CA ALA A 276 42.44 18.18 31.31
C ALA A 276 42.70 16.66 31.24
N ALA A 277 43.19 16.11 30.24
CA ALA A 277 43.69 16.46 28.90
C ALA A 277 44.22 15.18 28.27
N VAL A 278 44.03 15.08 26.93
CA VAL A 278 45.07 14.88 25.91
C VAL A 278 45.96 13.63 26.01
N VAL A 279 46.04 12.90 24.93
CA VAL A 279 47.14 12.50 24.04
C VAL A 279 46.65 11.36 23.13
N SER A 280 46.39 11.55 21.84
CA SER A 280 47.21 11.46 20.62
C SER A 280 47.96 10.12 20.42
N GLU A 281 47.76 9.55 19.26
CA GLU A 281 48.69 9.04 18.23
C GLU A 281 47.91 8.16 17.29
N GLU A 282 47.74 8.50 16.07
CA GLU A 282 48.54 8.61 14.85
C GLU A 282 48.81 7.26 14.13
N ALA A 283 48.57 7.32 12.82
CA ALA A 283 49.11 6.53 11.72
C ALA A 283 48.43 5.18 11.43
N ALA A 284 48.07 4.79 10.24
CA ALA A 284 48.55 5.11 8.89
C ALA A 284 47.58 4.52 7.85
N ALA A 285 47.39 5.23 6.76
CA ALA A 285 46.95 4.66 5.50
C ALA A 285 48.12 3.96 4.79
N PRO A 286 47.87 3.04 3.85
CA PRO A 286 48.27 3.38 2.49
C PRO A 286 47.28 2.97 1.36
N LYS A 287 47.03 3.85 0.52
CA LYS A 287 47.10 4.01 -0.96
C LYS A 287 47.14 2.77 -1.87
N LYS A 288 46.20 2.89 -2.88
CA LYS A 288 46.32 2.58 -4.31
C LYS A 288 46.39 1.14 -4.81
N ALA A 289 45.41 0.80 -5.64
CA ALA A 289 45.65 0.51 -7.05
C ALA A 289 44.31 0.28 -7.83
N ALA A 290 43.98 1.13 -8.77
CA ALA A 290 43.37 0.77 -10.05
C ALA A 290 44.59 0.64 -11.01
N PRO A 291 44.49 -0.01 -12.20
CA PRO A 291 43.39 -0.16 -13.13
C PRO A 291 43.40 -1.50 -13.89
N ALA A 292 42.31 -1.81 -14.62
CA ALA A 292 42.39 -2.41 -15.95
C ALA A 292 41.05 -2.42 -16.67
N LYS A 293 40.82 -1.42 -17.51
CA LYS A 293 39.92 -1.49 -18.65
C LYS A 293 40.71 -2.05 -19.85
N LYS A 294 39.99 -2.77 -20.72
CA LYS A 294 40.32 -3.27 -22.06
C LYS A 294 40.56 -4.77 -22.10
N ALA A 295 39.54 -5.50 -22.53
CA ALA A 295 39.57 -6.52 -23.58
C ALA A 295 38.29 -7.37 -23.55
N VAL A 296 37.16 -6.89 -24.00
CA VAL A 296 36.05 -7.68 -24.56
C VAL A 296 35.28 -6.76 -25.52
N LYS A 297 35.83 -6.52 -26.68
CA LYS A 297 35.17 -5.82 -27.78
C LYS A 297 35.66 -6.25 -29.15
N LYS A 298 36.08 -7.50 -29.29
CA LYS A 298 36.58 -8.01 -30.58
C LYS A 298 36.00 -9.37 -31.02
N GLU A 299 35.13 -10.02 -30.26
CA GLU A 299 34.55 -11.32 -30.66
C GLU A 299 33.10 -11.28 -31.15
N VAL A 300 32.40 -10.16 -31.10
CA VAL A 300 31.00 -10.05 -31.55
C VAL A 300 30.85 -9.55 -32.99
N LYS A 301 31.95 -9.30 -33.69
CA LYS A 301 31.95 -8.82 -35.08
C LYS A 301 32.32 -9.84 -36.15
N GLN A 302 32.55 -11.08 -35.76
CA GLN A 302 32.85 -12.18 -36.72
C GLN A 302 31.74 -13.24 -36.88
N GLU A 303 30.68 -13.19 -36.11
CA GLU A 303 29.53 -14.13 -36.26
C GLU A 303 28.36 -13.58 -37.09
N GLU A 304 28.36 -12.30 -37.47
CA GLU A 304 27.32 -11.69 -38.34
C GLU A 304 27.65 -11.74 -39.83
N ALA A 305 28.88 -12.12 -40.21
CA ALA A 305 29.31 -12.13 -41.59
C ALA A 305 29.21 -13.50 -42.31
N THR A 306 28.72 -14.55 -41.63
CA THR A 306 28.60 -15.90 -42.20
C THR A 306 27.17 -16.41 -42.38
N LYS A 307 26.17 -15.52 -42.26
CA LYS A 307 24.74 -15.89 -42.45
C LYS A 307 24.05 -15.13 -43.62
N GLU A 308 24.80 -14.50 -44.51
CA GLU A 308 24.26 -13.92 -45.72
C GLU A 308 24.72 -14.60 -47.00
N GLU A 309 25.34 -15.78 -46.94
CA GLU A 309 25.70 -16.60 -48.13
C GLU A 309 25.28 -18.08 -47.96
N GLU A 310 24.01 -18.39 -47.59
CA GLU A 310 23.37 -19.67 -47.92
C GLU A 310 21.87 -19.48 -48.20
#